data_af649bce9c7145f00c99dff583914bad
#
_entry.id   af649bce9c7145f00c99dff583914bad
#
_cell.length_a   1.000
_cell.length_b   1.000
_cell.length_c   1.000
_cell.angle_alpha   90.00
_cell.angle_beta   90.00
_cell.angle_gamma   90.00
#
_symmetry.space_group_name_H-M   'P 1'
#
loop_
_entity.id
_entity.type
_entity.pdbx_description
1 polymer ?
#
loop_
_entity_poly.entity_id
_entity_poly.type
_entity_poly.pdbx_seq_one_letter_code
_entity_poly.pdbx_strand_id
1 'polypeptide(L)'
;MAARMIASAMLAGSLAACAGGGAPAPASRAPAAPRSTVVVVPQVMAPAGLGGVIGSRADALTRRFGEPRIDLAEGDARKLQFAGSNCVLDVFLYPVAAGADPTATHVAARLRQSGTAVDPGACIREVERR
;
A
#
# COMPACT_ATOMS: atom_id res chain seq x y z
N MET A 1 -46.15 -54.94 7.82
CA MET A 1 -45.08 -55.87 7.46
C MET A 1 -43.73 -55.17 7.63
N ALA A 2 -42.90 -55.80 8.47
CA ALA A 2 -41.43 -55.65 8.63
C ALA A 2 -40.84 -54.28 8.96
N ALA A 3 -40.63 -54.06 10.22
CA ALA A 3 -39.66 -53.14 10.84
C ALA A 3 -38.22 -53.57 10.51
N ARG A 4 -37.36 -52.62 10.22
CA ARG A 4 -35.89 -52.80 10.30
C ARG A 4 -35.30 -51.71 11.14
N MET A 5 -34.97 -52.07 12.36
CA MET A 5 -34.13 -51.35 13.28
C MET A 5 -32.68 -51.41 12.77
N ILE A 6 -32.01 -50.27 12.66
CA ILE A 6 -30.57 -50.18 12.48
C ILE A 6 -29.98 -49.51 13.70
N ALA A 7 -29.18 -50.28 14.43
CA ALA A 7 -28.49 -49.91 15.66
C ALA A 7 -27.36 -48.89 15.36
N SER A 8 -27.37 -47.80 16.08
CA SER A 8 -26.27 -46.82 16.09
C SER A 8 -25.18 -47.28 17.05
N ALA A 9 -24.00 -47.56 16.54
CA ALA A 9 -22.80 -47.81 17.33
C ALA A 9 -22.14 -46.47 17.69
N MET A 10 -22.12 -46.16 18.98
CA MET A 10 -21.36 -45.07 19.56
C MET A 10 -19.88 -45.46 19.67
N LEU A 11 -19.01 -44.71 18.95
CA LEU A 11 -17.57 -44.83 19.08
C LEU A 11 -17.09 -43.78 20.09
N ALA A 12 -16.78 -44.21 21.30
CA ALA A 12 -16.19 -43.38 22.37
C ALA A 12 -14.67 -43.26 22.11
N GLY A 13 -14.23 -42.09 21.62
CA GLY A 13 -12.81 -41.77 21.50
C GLY A 13 -12.26 -41.14 22.76
N SER A 14 -11.39 -41.87 23.45
CA SER A 14 -10.68 -41.40 24.66
C SER A 14 -9.55 -40.45 24.28
N LEU A 15 -9.68 -39.15 24.66
CA LEU A 15 -8.53 -38.22 24.61
C LEU A 15 -7.65 -38.44 25.85
N ALA A 16 -6.46 -38.99 25.64
CA ALA A 16 -5.41 -39.03 26.65
C ALA A 16 -4.76 -37.64 26.78
N ALA A 17 -5.01 -36.97 27.88
CA ALA A 17 -4.35 -35.73 28.26
C ALA A 17 -2.93 -36.05 28.77
N CYS A 18 -1.91 -35.64 28.04
CA CYS A 18 -0.52 -35.61 28.53
C CYS A 18 -0.35 -34.41 29.46
N ALA A 19 -0.49 -34.66 30.76
CA ALA A 19 -0.09 -33.73 31.81
C ALA A 19 1.42 -33.86 32.04
N GLY A 20 2.22 -33.10 31.27
CA GLY A 20 3.63 -32.87 31.53
C GLY A 20 3.79 -31.61 32.39
N GLY A 21 3.82 -31.78 33.70
CA GLY A 21 4.12 -30.73 34.68
C GLY A 21 5.63 -30.41 34.66
N GLY A 22 6.05 -29.49 33.83
CA GLY A 22 7.34 -28.81 33.90
C GLY A 22 7.09 -27.37 34.37
N ALA A 23 7.46 -27.07 35.64
CA ALA A 23 7.44 -25.69 36.09
C ALA A 23 8.37 -24.83 35.19
N PRO A 24 7.89 -23.73 34.61
CA PRO A 24 8.77 -22.85 33.84
C PRO A 24 9.72 -22.17 34.82
N ALA A 25 11.03 -22.36 34.61
CA ALA A 25 12.06 -21.57 35.26
C ALA A 25 11.82 -20.08 34.98
N PRO A 26 12.03 -19.18 35.96
CA PRO A 26 11.89 -17.75 35.72
C PRO A 26 12.90 -17.34 34.66
N ALA A 27 12.39 -17.01 33.46
CA ALA A 27 13.20 -16.45 32.39
C ALA A 27 13.71 -15.09 32.88
N SER A 28 15.01 -15.05 33.16
CA SER A 28 15.71 -13.79 33.42
C SER A 28 15.52 -12.88 32.21
N ARG A 29 14.64 -11.88 32.35
CA ARG A 29 14.38 -10.90 31.32
C ARG A 29 15.61 -10.01 31.18
N ALA A 30 16.47 -10.35 30.22
CA ALA A 30 17.56 -9.44 29.84
C ALA A 30 16.95 -8.08 29.46
N PRO A 31 17.53 -6.96 29.93
CA PRO A 31 17.04 -5.65 29.52
C PRO A 31 17.10 -5.57 27.99
N ALA A 32 15.94 -5.32 27.40
CA ALA A 32 15.86 -5.12 25.97
C ALA A 32 16.72 -3.92 25.60
N ALA A 33 17.78 -4.15 24.83
CA ALA A 33 18.58 -3.06 24.27
C ALA A 33 17.65 -2.14 23.48
N PRO A 34 17.81 -0.81 23.59
CA PRO A 34 17.00 0.12 22.79
C PRO A 34 17.23 -0.21 21.32
N ARG A 35 16.19 -0.68 20.67
CA ARG A 35 16.20 -0.85 19.22
C ARG A 35 16.18 0.56 18.63
N SER A 36 17.34 1.03 18.20
CA SER A 36 17.41 2.19 17.32
C SER A 36 16.66 1.79 16.03
N THR A 37 15.42 2.20 15.92
CA THR A 37 14.72 2.19 14.65
C THR A 37 15.42 3.22 13.78
N VAL A 38 16.35 2.77 12.95
CA VAL A 38 16.83 3.58 11.85
C VAL A 38 15.61 3.79 10.94
N VAL A 39 14.97 4.95 11.08
CA VAL A 39 13.98 5.39 10.11
C VAL A 39 14.77 5.68 8.85
N VAL A 40 14.84 4.69 7.96
CA VAL A 40 15.32 4.92 6.60
C VAL A 40 14.25 5.79 5.94
N VAL A 41 14.47 7.10 5.95
CA VAL A 41 13.69 8.02 5.13
C VAL A 41 14.06 7.68 3.69
N PRO A 42 13.13 7.14 2.87
CA PRO A 42 13.42 6.90 1.47
C PRO A 42 13.77 8.25 0.84
N GLN A 43 15.02 8.41 0.42
CA GLN A 43 15.40 9.52 -0.44
C GLN A 43 14.70 9.29 -1.77
N VAL A 44 13.57 9.92 -1.97
CA VAL A 44 12.85 9.85 -3.24
C VAL A 44 13.63 10.68 -4.24
N MET A 45 14.62 10.06 -4.88
CA MET A 45 15.30 10.67 -6.01
C MET A 45 14.30 10.75 -7.16
N ALA A 46 13.95 11.96 -7.57
CA ALA A 46 13.10 12.15 -8.73
C ALA A 46 13.85 11.69 -9.98
N PRO A 47 13.38 10.67 -10.72
CA PRO A 47 13.91 10.32 -12.01
C PRO A 47 13.91 11.54 -12.96
N ALA A 48 14.79 11.53 -13.95
CA ALA A 48 14.86 12.61 -14.94
C ALA A 48 13.47 12.86 -15.55
N GLY A 49 13.07 14.13 -15.62
CA GLY A 49 11.75 14.53 -16.15
C GLY A 49 10.60 14.56 -15.15
N LEU A 50 10.79 14.09 -13.92
CA LEU A 50 9.77 14.15 -12.87
C LEU A 50 9.96 15.30 -11.87
N GLY A 51 10.87 16.23 -12.19
CA GLY A 51 11.17 17.40 -11.35
C GLY A 51 9.91 18.21 -11.03
N GLY A 52 9.73 18.56 -9.76
CA GLY A 52 8.57 19.31 -9.29
C GLY A 52 7.26 18.51 -9.24
N VAL A 53 7.28 17.19 -9.49
CA VAL A 53 6.15 16.30 -9.22
C VAL A 53 6.45 15.42 -8.01
N ILE A 54 7.55 14.69 -8.04
CA ILE A 54 8.01 13.89 -6.90
C ILE A 54 8.28 14.83 -5.71
N GLY A 55 7.76 14.47 -4.54
CA GLY A 55 7.82 15.27 -3.32
C GLY A 55 6.73 16.35 -3.20
N SER A 56 5.95 16.59 -4.25
CA SER A 56 4.85 17.57 -4.22
C SER A 56 3.64 17.03 -3.45
N ARG A 57 2.94 17.94 -2.79
CA ARG A 57 1.65 17.68 -2.13
C ARG A 57 0.50 17.73 -3.15
N ALA A 58 -0.64 17.16 -2.80
CA ALA A 58 -1.81 17.11 -3.68
C ALA A 58 -2.26 18.50 -4.16
N ASP A 59 -2.29 19.49 -3.27
CA ASP A 59 -2.69 20.86 -3.60
C ASP A 59 -1.74 21.53 -4.61
N ALA A 60 -0.44 21.26 -4.52
CA ALA A 60 0.54 21.76 -5.48
C ALA A 60 0.36 21.12 -6.87
N LEU A 61 0.05 19.81 -6.89
CA LEU A 61 -0.23 19.09 -8.14
C LEU A 61 -1.51 19.58 -8.80
N THR A 62 -2.56 19.82 -8.01
CA THR A 62 -3.83 20.38 -8.52
C THR A 62 -3.64 21.79 -9.07
N ARG A 63 -2.86 22.65 -8.41
CA ARG A 63 -2.53 23.98 -8.97
C ARG A 63 -1.76 23.91 -10.28
N ARG A 64 -0.89 22.91 -10.43
CA ARG A 64 -0.02 22.75 -11.62
C ARG A 64 -0.76 22.11 -12.79
N PHE A 65 -1.56 21.10 -12.56
CA PHE A 65 -2.17 20.27 -13.59
C PHE A 65 -3.68 20.50 -13.77
N GLY A 66 -4.28 21.33 -12.91
CA GLY A 66 -5.73 21.50 -12.82
C GLY A 66 -6.40 20.39 -12.01
N GLU A 67 -7.73 20.35 -12.07
CA GLU A 67 -8.52 19.37 -11.34
C GLU A 67 -8.24 17.94 -11.82
N PRO A 68 -7.94 17.01 -10.90
CA PRO A 68 -7.73 15.62 -11.26
C PRO A 68 -9.04 14.96 -11.71
N ARG A 69 -8.95 14.03 -12.64
CA ARG A 69 -10.08 13.18 -13.07
C ARG A 69 -10.47 12.16 -12.01
N ILE A 70 -9.50 11.72 -11.24
CA ILE A 70 -9.66 10.82 -10.10
C ILE A 70 -8.84 11.40 -8.95
N ASP A 71 -9.47 11.50 -7.81
CA ASP A 71 -8.87 11.82 -6.52
C ASP A 71 -9.36 10.75 -5.54
N LEU A 72 -8.52 9.76 -5.27
CA LEU A 72 -8.86 8.61 -4.46
C LEU A 72 -7.95 8.56 -3.24
N ALA A 73 -8.55 8.55 -2.05
CA ALA A 73 -7.85 8.34 -0.79
C ALA A 73 -8.16 6.93 -0.27
N GLU A 74 -7.12 6.18 0.08
CA GLU A 74 -7.21 4.84 0.66
C GLU A 74 -6.24 4.74 1.85
N GLY A 75 -6.79 4.80 3.07
CA GLY A 75 -5.98 4.92 4.29
C GLY A 75 -5.12 6.18 4.23
N ASP A 76 -3.82 6.03 4.39
CA ASP A 76 -2.85 7.14 4.33
C ASP A 76 -2.38 7.44 2.90
N ALA A 77 -2.74 6.61 1.93
CA ALA A 77 -2.37 6.79 0.53
C ALA A 77 -3.40 7.63 -0.22
N ARG A 78 -2.94 8.38 -1.23
CA ARG A 78 -3.80 9.13 -2.13
C ARG A 78 -3.32 8.97 -3.57
N LYS A 79 -4.24 8.76 -4.47
CA LYS A 79 -3.97 8.70 -5.91
C LYS A 79 -4.66 9.85 -6.62
N LEU A 80 -3.90 10.64 -7.35
CA LEU A 80 -4.42 11.64 -8.27
C LEU A 80 -4.21 11.17 -9.71
N GLN A 81 -5.23 11.35 -10.54
CA GLN A 81 -5.13 11.04 -11.96
C GLN A 81 -5.43 12.30 -12.78
N PHE A 82 -4.49 12.65 -13.64
CA PHE A 82 -4.63 13.75 -14.59
C PHE A 82 -4.69 13.19 -16.02
N ALA A 83 -5.45 13.84 -16.90
CA ALA A 83 -5.57 13.40 -18.27
C ALA A 83 -4.95 14.43 -19.23
N GLY A 84 -3.97 14.01 -20.00
CA GLY A 84 -3.51 14.72 -21.19
C GLY A 84 -4.44 14.46 -22.39
N SER A 85 -4.06 14.91 -23.57
CA SER A 85 -4.79 14.66 -24.81
C SER A 85 -4.72 13.18 -25.20
N ASN A 86 -3.53 12.58 -25.11
CA ASN A 86 -3.25 11.21 -25.51
C ASN A 86 -2.87 10.30 -24.34
N CYS A 87 -2.46 10.86 -23.20
CA CYS A 87 -1.98 10.10 -22.06
C CYS A 87 -2.82 10.32 -20.78
N VAL A 88 -2.63 9.43 -19.84
CA VAL A 88 -3.12 9.53 -18.47
C VAL A 88 -1.92 9.49 -17.54
N LEU A 89 -1.85 10.44 -16.64
CA LEU A 89 -0.82 10.57 -15.60
C LEU A 89 -1.42 10.14 -14.27
N ASP A 90 -0.90 9.10 -13.67
CA ASP A 90 -1.25 8.64 -12.33
C ASP A 90 -0.15 9.08 -11.36
N VAL A 91 -0.50 9.82 -10.32
CA VAL A 91 0.41 10.25 -9.27
C VAL A 91 -0.02 9.63 -7.96
N PHE A 92 0.90 8.91 -7.32
CA PHE A 92 0.68 8.23 -6.05
C PHE A 92 1.39 8.97 -4.93
N LEU A 93 0.63 9.35 -3.93
CA LEU A 93 1.09 10.09 -2.77
C LEU A 93 1.04 9.20 -1.54
N TYR A 94 2.14 9.18 -0.78
CA TYR A 94 2.24 8.46 0.48
C TYR A 94 2.88 9.36 1.54
N PRO A 95 2.56 9.18 2.82
CA PRO A 95 3.30 9.83 3.89
C PRO A 95 4.72 9.26 3.96
N VAL A 96 5.72 10.14 3.94
CA VAL A 96 7.14 9.74 4.01
C VAL A 96 7.61 9.51 5.46
N ALA A 97 6.78 9.87 6.43
CA ALA A 97 6.98 9.61 7.85
C ALA A 97 5.61 9.46 8.53
N ALA A 98 5.58 8.84 9.71
CA ALA A 98 4.35 8.70 10.49
C ALA A 98 3.71 10.08 10.78
N GLY A 99 2.44 10.25 10.43
CA GLY A 99 1.70 11.49 10.63
C GLY A 99 2.07 12.64 9.67
N ALA A 100 2.93 12.40 8.68
CA ALA A 100 3.25 13.39 7.66
C ALA A 100 2.13 13.44 6.60
N ASP A 101 1.95 14.60 5.99
CA ASP A 101 1.06 14.74 4.84
C ASP A 101 1.58 13.91 3.65
N PRO A 102 0.70 13.23 2.91
CA PRO A 102 1.09 12.48 1.73
C PRO A 102 1.72 13.38 0.66
N THR A 103 2.87 12.94 0.14
CA THR A 103 3.57 13.58 -0.98
C THR A 103 3.77 12.59 -2.11
N ALA A 104 3.90 13.08 -3.33
CA ALA A 104 4.10 12.24 -4.50
C ALA A 104 5.41 11.46 -4.41
N THR A 105 5.31 10.15 -4.36
CA THR A 105 6.46 9.22 -4.29
C THR A 105 6.62 8.40 -5.56
N HIS A 106 5.55 8.25 -6.34
CA HIS A 106 5.56 7.48 -7.56
C HIS A 106 4.66 8.12 -8.63
N VAL A 107 5.10 8.02 -9.88
CA VAL A 107 4.38 8.53 -11.05
C VAL A 107 4.38 7.46 -12.12
N ALA A 108 3.22 7.20 -12.70
CA ALA A 108 3.07 6.33 -13.86
C ALA A 108 2.29 7.05 -14.97
N ALA A 109 2.58 6.71 -16.20
CA ALA A 109 1.85 7.23 -17.35
C ALA A 109 1.54 6.13 -18.35
N ARG A 110 0.38 6.25 -19.01
CA ARG A 110 -0.07 5.31 -20.03
C ARG A 110 -0.87 6.04 -21.11
N LEU A 111 -0.91 5.45 -22.29
CA LEU A 111 -1.79 5.92 -23.38
C LEU A 111 -3.26 5.74 -22.98
N ARG A 112 -4.09 6.72 -23.32
CA ARG A 112 -5.53 6.69 -23.01
C ARG A 112 -6.29 5.58 -23.71
N GLN A 113 -5.90 5.26 -24.95
CA GLN A 113 -6.63 4.30 -25.76
C GLN A 113 -6.19 2.86 -25.51
N SER A 114 -4.88 2.60 -25.46
CA SER A 114 -4.35 1.26 -25.34
C SER A 114 -3.96 0.85 -23.92
N GLY A 115 -3.79 1.81 -23.01
CA GLY A 115 -3.26 1.54 -21.67
C GLY A 115 -1.75 1.25 -21.65
N THR A 116 -1.09 1.29 -22.81
CA THR A 116 0.37 1.05 -22.91
C THR A 116 1.14 2.09 -22.10
N ALA A 117 2.11 1.62 -21.30
CA ALA A 117 2.98 2.50 -20.52
C ALA A 117 3.81 3.41 -21.43
N VAL A 118 3.94 4.68 -21.02
CA VAL A 118 4.73 5.70 -21.72
C VAL A 118 5.61 6.45 -20.73
N ASP A 119 6.55 7.24 -21.25
CA ASP A 119 7.40 8.09 -20.42
C ASP A 119 6.58 9.10 -19.60
N PRO A 120 6.64 9.05 -18.26
CA PRO A 120 5.89 9.97 -17.42
C PRO A 120 6.26 11.44 -17.64
N GLY A 121 7.54 11.73 -17.90
CA GLY A 121 8.00 13.09 -18.17
C GLY A 121 7.38 13.68 -19.44
N ALA A 122 7.21 12.87 -20.48
CA ALA A 122 6.50 13.28 -21.70
C ALA A 122 5.03 13.56 -21.42
N CYS A 123 4.37 12.70 -20.64
CA CYS A 123 2.96 12.89 -20.25
C CYS A 123 2.77 14.13 -19.36
N ILE A 124 3.67 14.40 -18.42
CA ILE A 124 3.67 15.62 -17.61
C ILE A 124 3.64 16.86 -18.50
N ARG A 125 4.56 16.94 -19.46
CA ARG A 125 4.60 18.07 -20.41
C ARG A 125 3.34 18.21 -21.26
N GLU A 126 2.67 17.09 -21.55
CA GLU A 126 1.40 17.10 -22.28
C GLU A 126 0.25 17.63 -21.40
N VAL A 127 0.18 17.19 -20.15
CA VAL A 127 -0.84 17.62 -19.20
C VAL A 127 -0.72 19.12 -18.89
N GLU A 128 0.51 19.65 -18.76
CA GLU A 128 0.78 21.06 -18.49
C GLU A 128 0.37 22.02 -19.63
N ARG A 129 0.32 21.54 -20.84
CA ARG A 129 -0.04 22.36 -22.03
C ARG A 129 -1.54 22.49 -22.26
N ARG A 130 -2.38 22.01 -21.35
CA ARG A 130 -3.84 22.05 -21.50
C ARG A 130 -4.44 23.35 -21.02
#